data_d2b339f6092b1c617abd772fbcb969a1
#
_entry.id   d2b339f6092b1c617abd772fbcb969a1
#
_cell.length_a   1.000
_cell.length_b   1.000
_cell.length_c   1.000
_cell.angle_alpha   90.00
_cell.angle_beta   90.00
_cell.angle_gamma   90.00
#
_symmetry.space_group_name_H-M   'P 1'
#
loop_
_entity.id
_entity.type
_entity.pdbx_description
1 polymer ?
#
loop_
_entity_poly.entity_id
_entity_poly.type
_entity_poly.pdbx_seq_one_letter_code
_entity_poly.pdbx_strand_id
1 'polypeptide(L)'
;MKRTEQAASTEAALKDAARRVFARQGYLNTKITDITAEAGRAAGSFYNHFTSKEEVLTALLTDALAEDDAAIFASDSQHQADFSDRDAVRWHVKNYWRFFTRYIVELTALRQAALINTEFGAKLEALTAANVDHLRDHLEPIIKAGRTLPGPPELVLPMFAALLDGFRYRWEHFDGRFDGRRADEDEAIDTLTEFLYRALNG
;
A
#
# COMPACT_ATOMS: atom_id res chain seq x y z
N MET A 1 -14.81 30.65 -5.63
CA MET A 1 -13.40 30.25 -5.83
C MET A 1 -12.61 30.33 -4.53
N LYS A 2 -12.33 31.48 -3.93
CA LYS A 2 -11.46 31.58 -2.72
C LYS A 2 -11.79 30.67 -1.54
N ARG A 3 -13.06 30.41 -1.20
CA ARG A 3 -13.44 29.56 -0.03
C ARG A 3 -13.15 28.06 -0.29
N THR A 4 -13.37 27.57 -1.50
CA THR A 4 -13.10 26.17 -1.89
C THR A 4 -11.59 25.92 -1.99
N GLU A 5 -10.84 26.86 -2.55
CA GLU A 5 -9.37 26.82 -2.61
C GLU A 5 -8.74 26.80 -1.22
N GLN A 6 -9.29 27.61 -0.29
CA GLN A 6 -8.81 27.64 1.09
C GLN A 6 -9.15 26.35 1.85
N ALA A 7 -10.30 25.74 1.58
CA ALA A 7 -10.66 24.44 2.15
C ALA A 7 -9.71 23.34 1.66
N ALA A 8 -9.46 23.24 0.35
CA ALA A 8 -8.53 22.28 -0.23
C ALA A 8 -7.09 22.46 0.32
N SER A 9 -6.63 23.72 0.44
CA SER A 9 -5.32 24.03 1.03
C SER A 9 -5.23 23.61 2.51
N THR A 10 -6.32 23.74 3.27
CA THR A 10 -6.34 23.32 4.68
C THR A 10 -6.34 21.80 4.80
N GLU A 11 -7.11 21.12 3.97
CA GLU A 11 -7.13 19.66 3.92
C GLU A 11 -5.75 19.08 3.58
N ALA A 12 -5.10 19.61 2.54
CA ALA A 12 -3.74 19.22 2.18
C ALA A 12 -2.75 19.44 3.33
N ALA A 13 -2.83 20.59 4.01
CA ALA A 13 -1.98 20.89 5.17
C ALA A 13 -2.20 19.91 6.33
N LEU A 14 -3.45 19.48 6.58
CA LEU A 14 -3.76 18.48 7.61
C LEU A 14 -3.24 17.09 7.24
N LYS A 15 -3.35 16.68 5.97
CA LYS A 15 -2.80 15.42 5.46
C LYS A 15 -1.27 15.39 5.60
N ASP A 16 -0.58 16.43 5.17
CA ASP A 16 0.88 16.54 5.29
C ASP A 16 1.35 16.57 6.75
N ALA A 17 0.63 17.27 7.62
CA ALA A 17 0.91 17.26 9.05
C ALA A 17 0.72 15.87 9.66
N ALA A 18 -0.35 15.16 9.28
CA ALA A 18 -0.58 13.79 9.73
C ALA A 18 0.56 12.85 9.34
N ARG A 19 1.07 12.92 8.09
CA ARG A 19 2.25 12.15 7.65
C ARG A 19 3.46 12.39 8.56
N ARG A 20 3.79 13.67 8.81
CA ARG A 20 4.94 14.04 9.66
C ARG A 20 4.77 13.56 11.09
N VAL A 21 3.58 13.69 11.67
CA VAL A 21 3.30 13.27 13.04
C VAL A 21 3.33 11.74 13.15
N PHE A 22 2.72 11.02 12.20
CA PHE A 22 2.77 9.54 12.17
C PHE A 22 4.20 9.03 11.99
N ALA A 23 5.02 9.66 11.15
CA ALA A 23 6.43 9.30 11.00
C ALA A 23 7.22 9.47 12.30
N ARG A 24 6.94 10.54 13.06
CA ARG A 24 7.69 10.89 14.28
C ARG A 24 7.31 10.04 15.49
N GLN A 25 6.04 9.75 15.70
CA GLN A 25 5.55 9.13 16.94
C GLN A 25 4.61 7.94 16.75
N GLY A 26 4.35 7.55 15.51
CA GLY A 26 3.42 6.47 15.13
C GLY A 26 1.95 6.86 15.29
N TYR A 27 1.07 6.09 14.65
CA TYR A 27 -0.38 6.32 14.71
C TYR A 27 -0.95 6.21 16.13
N LEU A 28 -0.52 5.19 16.90
CA LEU A 28 -1.08 4.91 18.23
C LEU A 28 -0.88 6.06 19.20
N ASN A 29 0.25 6.75 19.14
CA ASN A 29 0.59 7.87 20.03
C ASN A 29 0.12 9.23 19.51
N THR A 30 -0.47 9.28 18.30
CA THR A 30 -0.90 10.54 17.68
C THR A 30 -2.31 10.92 18.11
N LYS A 31 -2.46 12.16 18.54
CA LYS A 31 -3.74 12.81 18.81
C LYS A 31 -4.10 13.77 17.66
N ILE A 32 -5.41 14.05 17.49
CA ILE A 32 -5.88 15.06 16.50
C ILE A 32 -5.25 16.44 16.79
N THR A 33 -5.07 16.77 18.06
CA THR A 33 -4.40 18.02 18.47
C THR A 33 -2.95 18.12 18.01
N ASP A 34 -2.23 17.00 17.91
CA ASP A 34 -0.85 16.98 17.41
C ASP A 34 -0.82 17.30 15.91
N ILE A 35 -1.78 16.70 15.15
CA ILE A 35 -1.92 16.96 13.72
C ILE A 35 -2.27 18.43 13.45
N THR A 36 -3.24 18.98 14.19
CA THR A 36 -3.66 20.37 14.00
C THR A 36 -2.58 21.37 14.41
N ALA A 37 -1.85 21.12 15.49
CA ALA A 37 -0.71 21.92 15.91
C ALA A 37 0.40 21.89 14.85
N GLU A 38 0.75 20.72 14.32
CA GLU A 38 1.74 20.55 13.26
C GLU A 38 1.30 21.27 11.96
N ALA A 39 0.00 21.28 11.66
CA ALA A 39 -0.56 21.97 10.50
C ALA A 39 -0.68 23.51 10.69
N GLY A 40 -0.42 24.02 11.89
CA GLY A 40 -0.65 25.43 12.24
C GLY A 40 -2.14 25.81 12.16
N ARG A 41 -3.04 24.90 12.54
CA ARG A 41 -4.49 25.07 12.48
C ARG A 41 -5.14 24.88 13.85
N ALA A 42 -6.29 25.54 14.08
CA ALA A 42 -7.09 25.31 15.27
C ALA A 42 -7.71 23.89 15.25
N ALA A 43 -7.90 23.26 16.42
CA ALA A 43 -8.46 21.93 16.53
C ALA A 43 -9.83 21.76 15.84
N GLY A 44 -10.70 22.79 15.90
CA GLY A 44 -11.98 22.80 15.20
C GLY A 44 -11.87 22.76 13.68
N SER A 45 -10.75 23.17 13.11
CA SER A 45 -10.51 23.12 11.65
C SER A 45 -10.39 21.69 11.14
N PHE A 46 -9.89 20.77 11.96
CA PHE A 46 -9.82 19.34 11.61
C PHE A 46 -11.20 18.77 11.31
N TYR A 47 -12.16 19.02 12.20
CA TYR A 47 -13.50 18.46 12.08
C TYR A 47 -14.36 19.05 10.94
N ASN A 48 -13.86 20.10 10.27
CA ASN A 48 -14.46 20.57 9.02
C ASN A 48 -14.06 19.74 7.80
N HIS A 49 -13.03 18.89 7.92
CA HIS A 49 -12.46 18.10 6.83
C HIS A 49 -12.50 16.59 7.12
N PHE A 50 -12.25 16.19 8.36
CA PHE A 50 -12.13 14.80 8.76
C PHE A 50 -12.84 14.57 10.09
N THR A 51 -13.55 13.44 10.22
CA THR A 51 -14.24 13.07 11.46
C THR A 51 -13.33 12.33 12.44
N SER A 52 -12.27 11.70 11.94
CA SER A 52 -11.35 10.87 12.75
C SER A 52 -9.95 10.78 12.13
N LYS A 53 -9.00 10.20 12.87
CA LYS A 53 -7.65 9.90 12.34
C LYS A 53 -7.69 8.85 11.24
N GLU A 54 -8.62 7.91 11.33
CA GLU A 54 -8.83 6.86 10.33
C GLU A 54 -9.30 7.43 9.00
N GLU A 55 -10.14 8.47 9.03
CA GLU A 55 -10.57 9.15 7.81
C GLU A 55 -9.39 9.87 7.12
N VAL A 56 -8.51 10.50 7.89
CA VAL A 56 -7.25 11.04 7.34
C VAL A 56 -6.41 9.94 6.70
N LEU A 57 -6.28 8.78 7.35
CA LEU A 57 -5.53 7.64 6.79
C LEU A 57 -6.17 7.12 5.49
N THR A 58 -7.50 7.04 5.43
CA THR A 58 -8.22 6.65 4.21
C THR A 58 -7.93 7.63 3.08
N ALA A 59 -7.99 8.93 3.36
CA ALA A 59 -7.68 9.97 2.37
C ALA A 59 -6.22 9.89 1.90
N LEU A 60 -5.27 9.64 2.81
CA LEU A 60 -3.86 9.46 2.49
C LEU A 60 -3.61 8.24 1.60
N LEU A 61 -4.31 7.11 1.87
CA LEU A 61 -4.22 5.92 1.02
C LEU A 61 -4.81 6.17 -0.36
N THR A 62 -5.96 6.85 -0.43
CA THR A 62 -6.59 7.21 -1.71
C THR A 62 -5.65 8.09 -2.57
N ASP A 63 -5.02 9.09 -1.95
CA ASP A 63 -4.03 9.93 -2.64
C ASP A 63 -2.84 9.10 -3.13
N ALA A 64 -2.30 8.22 -2.27
CA ALA A 64 -1.16 7.37 -2.58
C ALA A 64 -1.44 6.44 -3.78
N LEU A 65 -2.62 5.80 -3.80
CA LEU A 65 -3.04 4.95 -4.92
C LEU A 65 -3.19 5.74 -6.22
N ALA A 66 -3.83 6.92 -6.15
CA ALA A 66 -4.01 7.78 -7.33
C ALA A 66 -2.67 8.32 -7.88
N GLU A 67 -1.71 8.64 -7.00
CA GLU A 67 -0.36 9.06 -7.40
C GLU A 67 0.43 7.91 -8.02
N ASP A 68 0.29 6.69 -7.52
CA ASP A 68 0.97 5.52 -8.06
C ASP A 68 0.40 5.12 -9.42
N ASP A 69 -0.91 5.10 -9.58
CA ASP A 69 -1.58 4.88 -10.87
C ASP A 69 -1.11 5.90 -11.90
N ALA A 70 -1.10 7.19 -11.55
CA ALA A 70 -0.63 8.25 -12.45
C ALA A 70 0.85 8.07 -12.83
N ALA A 71 1.70 7.61 -11.90
CA ALA A 71 3.11 7.34 -12.16
C ALA A 71 3.30 6.12 -13.09
N ILE A 72 2.49 5.07 -12.92
CA ILE A 72 2.48 3.90 -13.81
C ILE A 72 2.06 4.31 -15.22
N PHE A 73 0.99 5.09 -15.38
CA PHE A 73 0.53 5.58 -16.69
C PHE A 73 1.54 6.51 -17.37
N ALA A 74 2.25 7.34 -16.61
CA ALA A 74 3.25 8.27 -17.15
C ALA A 74 4.58 7.56 -17.49
N SER A 75 4.86 6.42 -16.87
CA SER A 75 6.00 5.60 -17.23
C SER A 75 5.64 4.83 -18.51
N ASP A 76 6.48 4.93 -19.55
CA ASP A 76 6.36 4.15 -20.80
C ASP A 76 6.59 2.63 -20.56
N SER A 77 6.60 2.20 -19.29
CA SER A 77 6.72 0.82 -18.88
C SER A 77 5.41 0.11 -19.16
N GLN A 78 5.41 -0.71 -20.20
CA GLN A 78 4.26 -1.53 -20.55
C GLN A 78 3.84 -2.36 -19.34
N HIS A 79 2.64 -2.07 -18.81
CA HIS A 79 1.97 -2.94 -17.86
C HIS A 79 1.80 -4.32 -18.50
N GLN A 80 2.44 -5.33 -17.92
CA GLN A 80 2.39 -6.69 -18.42
C GLN A 80 1.38 -7.50 -17.60
N ALA A 81 0.22 -7.79 -18.19
CA ALA A 81 -0.88 -8.49 -17.55
C ALA A 81 -0.81 -10.02 -17.74
N ASP A 82 0.39 -10.60 -17.80
CA ASP A 82 0.59 -12.04 -18.04
C ASP A 82 1.46 -12.67 -16.96
N PHE A 83 0.83 -13.22 -15.93
CA PHE A 83 1.55 -13.92 -14.85
C PHE A 83 2.07 -15.30 -15.24
N SER A 84 1.86 -15.76 -16.48
CA SER A 84 2.61 -16.89 -17.03
C SER A 84 4.03 -16.50 -17.45
N ASP A 85 4.31 -15.19 -17.54
CA ASP A 85 5.64 -14.62 -17.78
C ASP A 85 6.27 -14.16 -16.45
N ARG A 86 7.50 -14.62 -16.22
CA ARG A 86 8.28 -14.27 -15.02
C ARG A 86 8.56 -12.77 -14.92
N ASP A 87 8.81 -12.10 -16.05
CA ASP A 87 9.15 -10.68 -16.06
C ASP A 87 7.93 -9.82 -15.74
N ALA A 88 6.72 -10.26 -16.11
CA ALA A 88 5.48 -9.63 -15.68
C ALA A 88 5.28 -9.72 -14.16
N VAL A 89 5.51 -10.89 -13.55
CA VAL A 89 5.48 -11.05 -12.09
C VAL A 89 6.53 -10.14 -11.43
N ARG A 90 7.77 -10.09 -11.98
CA ARG A 90 8.83 -9.22 -11.46
C ARG A 90 8.47 -7.75 -11.52
N TRP A 91 7.82 -7.32 -12.59
CA TRP A 91 7.36 -5.94 -12.74
C TRP A 91 6.38 -5.57 -11.61
N HIS A 92 5.41 -6.43 -11.30
CA HIS A 92 4.44 -6.19 -10.22
C HIS A 92 5.10 -6.20 -8.84
N VAL A 93 5.99 -7.16 -8.56
CA VAL A 93 6.75 -7.20 -7.31
C VAL A 93 7.58 -5.92 -7.12
N LYS A 94 8.27 -5.45 -8.17
CA LYS A 94 9.09 -4.25 -8.13
C LYS A 94 8.25 -2.98 -7.94
N ASN A 95 7.12 -2.86 -8.60
CA ASN A 95 6.22 -1.72 -8.43
C ASN A 95 5.63 -1.69 -7.02
N TYR A 96 5.15 -2.83 -6.52
CA TYR A 96 4.71 -2.94 -5.14
C TYR A 96 5.80 -2.57 -4.14
N TRP A 97 7.05 -3.02 -4.37
CA TRP A 97 8.19 -2.68 -3.52
C TRP A 97 8.43 -1.17 -3.44
N ARG A 98 8.39 -0.49 -4.59
CA ARG A 98 8.54 0.98 -4.67
C ARG A 98 7.38 1.70 -3.98
N PHE A 99 6.15 1.27 -4.22
CA PHE A 99 4.96 1.79 -3.56
C PHE A 99 5.10 1.69 -2.04
N PHE A 100 5.44 0.53 -1.53
CA PHE A 100 5.62 0.32 -0.09
C PHE A 100 6.73 1.21 0.49
N THR A 101 7.87 1.32 -0.19
CA THR A 101 8.98 2.18 0.25
C THR A 101 8.55 3.65 0.32
N ARG A 102 7.79 4.10 -0.66
CA ARG A 102 7.32 5.50 -0.74
C ARG A 102 6.30 5.83 0.33
N TYR A 103 5.40 4.91 0.66
CA TYR A 103 4.26 5.14 1.55
C TYR A 103 4.32 4.34 2.86
N ILE A 104 5.52 3.97 3.29
CA ILE A 104 5.74 3.13 4.49
C ILE A 104 5.09 3.71 5.75
N VAL A 105 5.08 5.03 5.92
CA VAL A 105 4.50 5.72 7.09
C VAL A 105 2.99 5.51 7.12
N GLU A 106 2.32 5.78 6.00
CA GLU A 106 0.88 5.62 5.84
C GLU A 106 0.47 4.16 5.99
N LEU A 107 1.15 3.24 5.31
CA LEU A 107 0.85 1.81 5.35
C LEU A 107 1.03 1.24 6.77
N THR A 108 2.08 1.67 7.48
CA THR A 108 2.29 1.28 8.88
C THR A 108 1.18 1.84 9.78
N ALA A 109 0.80 3.10 9.60
CA ALA A 109 -0.27 3.73 10.35
C ALA A 109 -1.64 3.07 10.08
N LEU A 110 -1.95 2.74 8.83
CA LEU A 110 -3.15 1.99 8.43
C LEU A 110 -3.22 0.62 9.12
N ARG A 111 -2.11 -0.12 9.12
CA ARG A 111 -2.02 -1.41 9.80
C ARG A 111 -2.23 -1.29 11.31
N GLN A 112 -1.61 -0.29 11.95
CA GLN A 112 -1.80 -0.02 13.38
C GLN A 112 -3.24 0.34 13.70
N ALA A 113 -3.88 1.18 12.88
CA ALA A 113 -5.29 1.55 13.05
C ALA A 113 -6.21 0.33 12.91
N ALA A 114 -6.01 -0.52 11.91
CA ALA A 114 -6.81 -1.72 11.66
C ALA A 114 -6.72 -2.74 12.82
N LEU A 115 -5.57 -2.84 13.50
CA LEU A 115 -5.39 -3.74 14.63
C LEU A 115 -6.21 -3.34 15.87
N ILE A 116 -6.50 -2.05 16.05
CA ILE A 116 -7.22 -1.55 17.23
C ILE A 116 -8.66 -1.14 16.94
N ASN A 117 -9.02 -1.00 15.67
CA ASN A 117 -10.36 -0.62 15.23
C ASN A 117 -10.82 -1.62 14.16
N THR A 118 -11.62 -2.60 14.59
CA THR A 118 -12.09 -3.70 13.71
C THR A 118 -13.01 -3.21 12.59
N GLU A 119 -13.82 -2.17 12.82
CA GLU A 119 -14.66 -1.58 11.78
C GLU A 119 -13.79 -0.91 10.69
N PHE A 120 -12.78 -0.16 11.11
CA PHE A 120 -11.82 0.42 10.19
C PHE A 120 -11.05 -0.66 9.43
N GLY A 121 -10.61 -1.72 10.13
CA GLY A 121 -9.94 -2.88 9.53
C GLY A 121 -10.78 -3.52 8.42
N ALA A 122 -12.07 -3.73 8.65
CA ALA A 122 -12.98 -4.28 7.62
C ALA A 122 -13.15 -3.33 6.41
N LYS A 123 -13.22 -2.02 6.65
CA LYS A 123 -13.26 -1.01 5.55
C LYS A 123 -11.97 -0.98 4.75
N LEU A 124 -10.82 -1.05 5.42
CA LEU A 124 -9.51 -1.09 4.77
C LEU A 124 -9.38 -2.35 3.92
N GLU A 125 -9.77 -3.52 4.45
CA GLU A 125 -9.76 -4.78 3.73
C GLU A 125 -10.62 -4.71 2.45
N ALA A 126 -11.83 -4.17 2.54
CA ALA A 126 -12.70 -4.00 1.38
C ALA A 126 -12.08 -3.07 0.31
N LEU A 127 -11.38 -2.02 0.73
CA LEU A 127 -10.73 -1.07 -0.17
C LEU A 127 -9.49 -1.71 -0.86
N THR A 128 -8.69 -2.45 -0.12
CA THR A 128 -7.50 -3.11 -0.66
C THR A 128 -7.85 -4.34 -1.50
N ALA A 129 -8.92 -5.07 -1.15
CA ALA A 129 -9.40 -6.20 -1.94
C ALA A 129 -9.77 -5.78 -3.36
N ALA A 130 -10.39 -4.61 -3.55
CA ALA A 130 -10.72 -4.08 -4.87
C ALA A 130 -9.46 -3.83 -5.72
N ASN A 131 -8.36 -3.39 -5.10
CA ASN A 131 -7.08 -3.18 -5.78
C ASN A 131 -6.36 -4.50 -6.12
N VAL A 132 -6.61 -5.58 -5.39
CA VAL A 132 -6.04 -6.90 -5.69
C VAL A 132 -6.86 -7.61 -6.77
N ASP A 133 -8.17 -7.40 -6.80
CA ASP A 133 -9.05 -8.11 -7.74
C ASP A 133 -8.77 -7.77 -9.22
N HIS A 134 -8.22 -6.58 -9.52
CA HIS A 134 -7.79 -6.25 -10.89
C HIS A 134 -6.66 -7.17 -11.41
N LEU A 135 -5.91 -7.84 -10.54
CA LEU A 135 -4.91 -8.82 -10.93
C LEU A 135 -5.51 -10.16 -11.38
N ARG A 136 -6.83 -10.34 -11.26
CA ARG A 136 -7.52 -11.59 -11.66
C ARG A 136 -7.28 -11.91 -13.13
N ASP A 137 -7.36 -10.92 -13.99
CA ASP A 137 -7.16 -11.09 -15.43
C ASP A 137 -5.73 -11.52 -15.77
N HIS A 138 -4.75 -11.23 -14.89
CA HIS A 138 -3.35 -11.64 -15.05
C HIS A 138 -3.14 -13.15 -14.86
N LEU A 139 -4.08 -13.84 -14.21
CA LEU A 139 -4.05 -15.30 -14.04
C LEU A 139 -4.62 -16.05 -15.26
N GLU A 140 -5.43 -15.39 -16.12
CA GLU A 140 -6.02 -16.02 -17.28
C GLU A 140 -5.00 -16.65 -18.24
N PRO A 141 -3.85 -16.02 -18.58
CA PRO A 141 -2.86 -16.64 -19.47
C PRO A 141 -2.33 -17.96 -18.93
N ILE A 142 -2.15 -18.09 -17.60
CA ILE A 142 -1.74 -19.34 -16.95
C ILE A 142 -2.76 -20.46 -17.24
N ILE A 143 -4.06 -20.14 -17.03
CA ILE A 143 -5.16 -21.08 -17.24
C ILE A 143 -5.29 -21.43 -18.74
N LYS A 144 -5.20 -20.42 -19.63
CA LYS A 144 -5.24 -20.61 -21.09
C LYS A 144 -4.08 -21.45 -21.61
N ALA A 145 -2.91 -21.42 -20.94
CA ALA A 145 -1.77 -22.28 -21.24
C ALA A 145 -1.94 -23.73 -20.74
N GLY A 146 -3.10 -24.08 -20.15
CA GLY A 146 -3.38 -25.42 -19.62
C GLY A 146 -2.69 -25.72 -18.28
N ARG A 147 -2.15 -24.70 -17.60
CA ARG A 147 -1.55 -24.85 -16.28
C ARG A 147 -2.61 -24.74 -15.19
N THR A 148 -2.34 -25.33 -14.04
CA THR A 148 -3.26 -25.31 -12.90
C THR A 148 -2.74 -24.37 -11.82
N LEU A 149 -3.58 -23.40 -11.41
CA LEU A 149 -3.27 -22.57 -10.26
C LEU A 149 -3.22 -23.42 -8.98
N PRO A 150 -2.45 -22.98 -7.94
CA PRO A 150 -2.35 -23.70 -6.66
C PRO A 150 -3.67 -23.74 -5.88
N GLY A 151 -4.67 -22.98 -6.30
CA GLY A 151 -6.00 -22.92 -5.70
C GLY A 151 -6.93 -22.00 -6.47
N PRO A 152 -8.14 -21.75 -5.96
CA PRO A 152 -9.06 -20.81 -6.58
C PRO A 152 -8.50 -19.36 -6.51
N PRO A 153 -8.73 -18.53 -7.55
CA PRO A 153 -8.24 -17.15 -7.60
C PRO A 153 -8.58 -16.32 -6.35
N GLU A 154 -9.73 -16.58 -5.73
CA GLU A 154 -10.22 -15.92 -4.50
C GLU A 154 -9.31 -16.16 -3.28
N LEU A 155 -8.48 -17.20 -3.29
CA LEU A 155 -7.46 -17.47 -2.27
C LEU A 155 -6.06 -17.12 -2.78
N VAL A 156 -5.76 -17.39 -4.04
CA VAL A 156 -4.42 -17.18 -4.62
C VAL A 156 -4.03 -15.70 -4.60
N LEU A 157 -4.93 -14.80 -5.02
CA LEU A 157 -4.63 -13.36 -5.06
C LEU A 157 -4.43 -12.74 -3.67
N PRO A 158 -5.30 -12.97 -2.67
CA PRO A 158 -5.02 -12.52 -1.30
C PRO A 158 -3.74 -13.11 -0.70
N MET A 159 -3.40 -14.36 -1.01
CA MET A 159 -2.14 -14.97 -0.56
C MET A 159 -0.92 -14.31 -1.23
N PHE A 160 -1.02 -13.98 -2.52
CA PHE A 160 -0.01 -13.24 -3.25
C PHE A 160 0.24 -11.87 -2.59
N ALA A 161 -0.82 -11.09 -2.34
CA ALA A 161 -0.74 -9.80 -1.67
C ALA A 161 -0.20 -9.92 -0.23
N ALA A 162 -0.69 -10.88 0.54
CA ALA A 162 -0.26 -11.10 1.93
C ALA A 162 1.23 -11.47 2.03
N LEU A 163 1.76 -12.22 1.06
CA LEU A 163 3.18 -12.55 1.02
C LEU A 163 4.03 -11.30 0.77
N LEU A 164 3.65 -10.47 -0.19
CA LEU A 164 4.32 -9.21 -0.48
C LEU A 164 4.31 -8.29 0.74
N ASP A 165 3.13 -8.05 1.32
CA ASP A 165 2.94 -7.23 2.52
C ASP A 165 3.76 -7.75 3.70
N GLY A 166 3.58 -9.02 4.04
CA GLY A 166 4.23 -9.63 5.19
C GLY A 166 5.74 -9.60 5.08
N PHE A 167 6.29 -9.93 3.91
CA PHE A 167 7.72 -9.90 3.69
C PHE A 167 8.27 -8.46 3.70
N ARG A 168 7.56 -7.52 3.09
CA ARG A 168 8.01 -6.12 3.05
C ARG A 168 8.02 -5.46 4.43
N TYR A 169 7.04 -5.75 5.30
CA TYR A 169 7.08 -5.31 6.71
C TYR A 169 8.24 -5.94 7.49
N ARG A 170 8.53 -7.22 7.27
CA ARG A 170 9.70 -7.87 7.88
C ARG A 170 11.01 -7.26 7.40
N TRP A 171 11.10 -6.98 6.10
CA TRP A 171 12.26 -6.31 5.52
C TRP A 171 12.55 -4.97 6.20
N GLU A 172 11.53 -4.14 6.36
CA GLU A 172 11.65 -2.85 7.04
C GLU A 172 12.06 -3.01 8.50
N HIS A 173 11.41 -3.94 9.21
CA HIS A 173 11.69 -4.18 10.64
C HIS A 173 13.11 -4.66 10.90
N PHE A 174 13.68 -5.46 10.02
CA PHE A 174 15.02 -6.04 10.16
C PHE A 174 16.10 -5.35 9.30
N ASP A 175 15.79 -4.23 8.65
CA ASP A 175 16.71 -3.50 7.76
C ASP A 175 17.35 -4.44 6.71
N GLY A 176 16.56 -5.32 6.10
CA GLY A 176 17.02 -6.32 5.14
C GLY A 176 17.94 -7.40 5.72
N ARG A 177 18.00 -7.56 7.05
CA ARG A 177 18.87 -8.54 7.72
C ARG A 177 18.09 -9.80 8.09
N PHE A 178 18.59 -10.93 7.63
CA PHE A 178 18.04 -12.26 7.92
C PHE A 178 19.22 -13.23 8.19
N ASP A 179 19.16 -13.95 9.27
CA ASP A 179 20.19 -14.91 9.69
C ASP A 179 21.64 -14.34 9.71
N GLY A 180 21.78 -13.08 10.18
CA GLY A 180 23.06 -12.40 10.23
C GLY A 180 23.57 -11.86 8.87
N ARG A 181 22.87 -12.13 7.78
CA ARG A 181 23.16 -11.66 6.43
C ARG A 181 22.25 -10.47 6.08
N ARG A 182 22.81 -9.45 5.45
CA ARG A 182 22.03 -8.40 4.81
C ARG A 182 21.86 -8.74 3.32
N ALA A 183 20.62 -8.86 2.87
CA ALA A 183 20.28 -8.93 1.46
C ALA A 183 20.14 -7.51 0.88
N ASP A 184 20.33 -7.35 -0.41
CA ASP A 184 19.98 -6.12 -1.11
C ASP A 184 18.54 -6.17 -1.67
N GLU A 185 18.01 -5.03 -2.09
CA GLU A 185 16.64 -4.93 -2.56
C GLU A 185 16.40 -5.72 -3.85
N ASP A 186 17.35 -5.71 -4.80
CA ASP A 186 17.18 -6.45 -6.06
C ASP A 186 17.16 -7.95 -5.80
N GLU A 187 18.01 -8.46 -4.89
CA GLU A 187 17.98 -9.85 -4.47
C GLU A 187 16.63 -10.22 -3.83
N ALA A 188 16.09 -9.36 -2.97
CA ALA A 188 14.80 -9.60 -2.35
C ALA A 188 13.65 -9.61 -3.37
N ILE A 189 13.64 -8.66 -4.31
CA ILE A 189 12.68 -8.59 -5.41
C ILE A 189 12.77 -9.85 -6.28
N ASP A 190 13.98 -10.27 -6.67
CA ASP A 190 14.18 -11.44 -7.51
C ASP A 190 13.77 -12.74 -6.81
N THR A 191 14.06 -12.86 -5.51
CA THR A 191 13.65 -14.01 -4.70
C THR A 191 12.14 -14.10 -4.56
N LEU A 192 11.47 -12.98 -4.26
CA LEU A 192 10.00 -12.92 -4.21
C LEU A 192 9.38 -13.24 -5.57
N THR A 193 9.95 -12.68 -6.64
CA THR A 193 9.50 -12.96 -8.00
C THR A 193 9.54 -14.45 -8.31
N GLU A 194 10.67 -15.08 -8.04
CA GLU A 194 10.86 -16.52 -8.31
C GLU A 194 9.91 -17.38 -7.47
N PHE A 195 9.73 -17.04 -6.19
CA PHE A 195 8.81 -17.74 -5.31
C PHE A 195 7.36 -17.65 -5.82
N LEU A 196 6.91 -16.43 -6.13
CA LEU A 196 5.55 -16.18 -6.61
C LEU A 196 5.32 -16.78 -8.00
N TYR A 197 6.28 -16.63 -8.91
CA TYR A 197 6.19 -17.19 -10.26
C TYR A 197 6.03 -18.72 -10.22
N ARG A 198 6.86 -19.42 -9.42
CA ARG A 198 6.75 -20.88 -9.27
C ARG A 198 5.45 -21.28 -8.59
N ALA A 199 5.01 -20.56 -7.58
CA ALA A 199 3.74 -20.84 -6.92
C ALA A 199 2.55 -20.75 -7.90
N LEU A 200 2.59 -19.82 -8.85
CA LEU A 200 1.51 -19.63 -9.84
C LEU A 200 1.61 -20.58 -11.04
N ASN A 201 2.80 -21.00 -11.41
CA ASN A 201 3.04 -21.71 -12.68
C ASN A 201 3.43 -23.19 -12.54
N GLY A 202 3.58 -23.70 -11.33
CA GLY A 202 3.87 -25.10 -11.02
C GLY A 202 5.35 -25.42 -11.01
#